data_1d50d7a1637d0e429d8534881051b74b
#
_entry.id   1d50d7a1637d0e429d8534881051b74b
#
_cell.length_a   1.000
_cell.length_b   1.000
_cell.length_c   1.000
_cell.angle_alpha   90.00
_cell.angle_beta   90.00
_cell.angle_gamma   90.00
#
_symmetry.space_group_name_H-M   'P 1'
#
loop_
_entity.id
_entity.type
_entity.pdbx_description
1 polymer ?
#
loop_
_entity_poly.entity_id
_entity_poly.type
_entity_poly.pdbx_seq_one_letter_code
_entity_poly.pdbx_strand_id
1 'polypeptide(L)'
;LQNKNDNEIDKTYIMGLYISFGQNIHNANIENSILFNKIKSFKEIHNKLEQNPKLLVFVSKGEHKIKKKAEQLACVNAIQLFDELNNSI
;
A
#
# COMPACT_ATOMS: atom_id res chain seq x y z
N LEU A 1 31.38 18.21 0.44
CA LEU A 1 30.58 18.31 1.64
C LEU A 1 29.16 18.72 1.32
N GLN A 2 29.02 19.84 0.66
CA GLN A 2 27.71 20.33 0.24
C GLN A 2 27.03 19.38 -0.74
N ASN A 3 27.80 18.89 -1.68
CA ASN A 3 27.26 17.98 -2.69
C ASN A 3 26.69 16.73 -2.07
N LYS A 4 27.33 16.22 -1.07
CA LYS A 4 26.88 15.04 -0.39
C LYS A 4 25.55 15.27 0.31
N ASN A 5 25.42 16.43 0.95
CA ASN A 5 24.21 16.79 1.65
C ASN A 5 23.05 17.01 0.66
N ASP A 6 23.36 17.59 -0.46
CA ASP A 6 22.34 17.84 -1.48
C ASP A 6 21.76 16.52 -2.01
N ASN A 7 22.61 15.54 -2.22
CA ASN A 7 22.15 14.24 -2.67
C ASN A 7 21.24 13.58 -1.65
N GLU A 8 21.57 13.74 -0.38
CA GLU A 8 20.74 13.17 0.68
C GLU A 8 19.43 13.90 0.85
N ILE A 9 19.44 15.21 0.66
CA ILE A 9 18.24 16.04 0.75
C ILE A 9 17.23 15.63 -0.31
N ASP A 10 17.71 15.32 -1.50
CA ASP A 10 16.85 14.93 -2.61
C ASP A 10 16.31 13.52 -2.49
N LYS A 11 16.83 12.77 -1.53
CA LYS A 11 16.42 11.40 -1.34
C LYS A 11 15.04 11.33 -0.72
N THR A 12 14.16 10.55 -1.32
CA THR A 12 12.80 10.39 -0.85
C THR A 12 12.51 8.93 -0.62
N TYR A 13 11.89 8.62 0.51
CA TYR A 13 11.45 7.27 0.81
C TYR A 13 10.03 7.09 0.30
N ILE A 14 9.80 6.00 -0.39
CA ILE A 14 8.47 5.62 -0.86
C ILE A 14 8.11 4.31 -0.19
N MET A 15 7.09 4.34 0.65
CA MET A 15 6.65 3.17 1.42
C MET A 15 5.29 2.73 0.92
N GLY A 16 5.19 1.46 0.56
CA GLY A 16 3.94 0.89 0.12
C GLY A 16 3.27 0.10 1.23
N LEU A 17 1.95 0.21 1.32
CA LEU A 17 1.15 -0.56 2.26
C LEU A 17 0.38 -1.63 1.49
N TYR A 18 0.56 -2.88 1.90
CA TYR A 18 -0.07 -4.03 1.26
C TYR A 18 -0.83 -4.84 2.28
N ILE A 19 -1.88 -5.51 1.82
CA ILE A 19 -2.58 -6.50 2.63
C ILE A 19 -2.38 -7.85 1.96
N SER A 20 -1.86 -8.81 2.72
CA SER A 20 -1.59 -10.15 2.23
C SER A 20 -2.58 -11.13 2.85
N PHE A 21 -3.24 -11.92 2.01
CA PHE A 21 -4.20 -12.93 2.44
C PHE A 21 -3.62 -14.31 2.15
N GLY A 22 -3.74 -15.21 3.12
CA GLY A 22 -3.39 -16.61 2.91
C GLY A 22 -1.92 -16.91 2.68
N GLN A 23 -1.04 -15.92 2.90
CA GLN A 23 0.40 -16.11 2.74
C GLN A 23 1.15 -15.06 3.53
N ASN A 24 2.41 -15.34 3.81
CA ASN A 24 3.29 -14.37 4.45
C ASN A 24 3.67 -13.31 3.41
N ILE A 25 3.64 -12.03 3.81
CA ILE A 25 3.94 -10.95 2.89
C ILE A 25 5.35 -11.05 2.30
N HIS A 26 6.29 -11.64 3.04
CA HIS A 26 7.65 -11.84 2.56
C HIS A 26 7.73 -12.82 1.39
N ASN A 27 6.75 -13.70 1.27
CA ASN A 27 6.67 -14.68 0.19
C ASN A 27 5.77 -14.22 -0.94
N ALA A 28 5.14 -13.07 -0.80
CA ALA A 28 4.19 -12.58 -1.79
C ALA A 28 4.94 -11.91 -2.94
N ASN A 29 4.41 -12.06 -4.14
CA ASN A 29 4.97 -11.42 -5.32
C ASN A 29 4.25 -10.09 -5.54
N ILE A 30 4.96 -8.99 -5.30
CA ILE A 30 4.39 -7.64 -5.40
C ILE A 30 3.88 -7.35 -6.81
N GLU A 31 4.51 -7.92 -7.82
CA GLU A 31 4.09 -7.72 -9.21
C GLU A 31 2.69 -8.26 -9.48
N ASN A 32 2.25 -9.22 -8.68
CA ASN A 32 0.93 -9.81 -8.83
C ASN A 32 -0.12 -9.15 -7.95
N SER A 33 0.23 -8.03 -7.29
CA SER A 33 -0.70 -7.35 -6.41
C SER A 33 -1.81 -6.67 -7.21
N ILE A 34 -2.98 -6.60 -6.57
CA ILE A 34 -4.15 -5.91 -7.14
C ILE A 34 -4.26 -4.56 -6.46
N LEU A 35 -4.53 -3.52 -7.25
CA LEU A 35 -4.66 -2.17 -6.71
C LEU A 35 -5.98 -2.03 -5.97
N PHE A 36 -5.92 -1.53 -4.76
CA PHE A 36 -7.10 -1.35 -3.93
C PHE A 36 -8.10 -0.38 -4.56
N ASN A 37 -7.61 0.65 -5.25
CA ASN A 37 -8.50 1.63 -5.86
C ASN A 37 -9.35 1.08 -7.00
N LYS A 38 -9.03 -0.12 -7.47
CA LYS A 38 -9.84 -0.82 -8.47
C LYS A 38 -10.90 -1.71 -7.85
N ILE A 39 -10.89 -1.83 -6.53
CA ILE A 39 -11.86 -2.61 -5.78
C ILE A 39 -12.97 -1.66 -5.34
N LYS A 40 -14.20 -1.97 -5.72
CA LYS A 40 -15.33 -1.07 -5.46
C LYS A 40 -16.10 -1.41 -4.19
N SER A 41 -15.87 -2.58 -3.62
CA SER A 41 -16.53 -2.99 -2.39
C SER A 41 -15.75 -4.12 -1.74
N PHE A 42 -16.00 -4.31 -0.46
CA PHE A 42 -15.39 -5.44 0.26
C PHE A 42 -15.87 -6.78 -0.28
N LYS A 43 -17.04 -6.81 -0.87
CA LYS A 43 -17.55 -8.03 -1.49
C LYS A 43 -16.66 -8.49 -2.65
N GLU A 44 -16.11 -7.54 -3.41
CA GLU A 44 -15.17 -7.88 -4.48
C GLU A 44 -13.93 -8.56 -3.96
N ILE A 45 -13.43 -8.12 -2.80
CA ILE A 45 -12.29 -8.75 -2.17
C ILE A 45 -12.60 -10.21 -1.85
N HIS A 46 -13.77 -10.43 -1.31
CA HIS A 46 -14.22 -11.78 -0.98
C HIS A 46 -14.29 -12.67 -2.21
N ASN A 47 -14.85 -12.15 -3.30
CA ASN A 47 -14.94 -12.89 -4.56
C ASN A 47 -13.57 -13.24 -5.12
N LYS A 48 -12.64 -12.30 -5.04
CA LYS A 48 -11.28 -12.52 -5.53
C LYS A 48 -10.54 -13.54 -4.67
N LEU A 49 -10.81 -13.58 -3.38
CA LEU A 49 -10.22 -14.57 -2.49
C LEU A 49 -10.68 -15.98 -2.80
N GLU A 50 -11.92 -16.13 -3.26
CA GLU A 50 -12.43 -17.44 -3.67
C GLU A 50 -11.68 -17.97 -4.88
N GLN A 51 -11.27 -17.09 -5.77
CA GLN A 51 -10.52 -17.45 -6.97
C GLN A 51 -9.02 -17.60 -6.67
N ASN A 52 -8.51 -16.80 -5.76
CA ASN A 52 -7.10 -16.81 -5.42
C ASN A 52 -6.92 -16.58 -3.91
N PRO A 53 -6.77 -17.68 -3.14
CA PRO A 53 -6.63 -17.55 -1.68
C PRO A 53 -5.36 -16.85 -1.23
N LYS A 54 -4.39 -16.67 -2.12
CA LYS A 54 -3.14 -15.97 -1.80
C LYS A 54 -3.13 -14.58 -2.39
N LEU A 55 -4.18 -13.84 -2.16
CA LEU A 55 -4.37 -12.51 -2.70
C LEU A 55 -3.44 -11.50 -2.02
N LEU A 56 -2.84 -10.65 -2.81
CA LEU A 56 -2.06 -9.52 -2.32
C LEU A 56 -2.67 -8.24 -2.86
N VAL A 57 -2.96 -7.29 -1.99
CA VAL A 57 -3.59 -6.03 -2.37
C VAL A 57 -2.67 -4.87 -2.02
N PHE A 58 -2.35 -4.06 -3.01
CA PHE A 58 -1.65 -2.79 -2.78
C PHE A 58 -2.67 -1.73 -2.42
N VAL A 59 -2.56 -1.18 -1.22
CA VAL A 59 -3.56 -0.24 -0.72
C VAL A 59 -3.15 1.20 -0.99
N SER A 60 -1.97 1.59 -0.55
CA SER A 60 -1.56 2.99 -0.60
C SER A 60 -0.05 3.10 -0.52
N LYS A 61 0.43 4.32 -0.74
CA LYS A 61 1.84 4.62 -0.54
C LYS A 61 1.98 5.95 0.18
N GLY A 62 3.14 6.15 0.78
CA GLY A 62 3.52 7.42 1.38
C GLY A 62 4.91 7.79 0.93
N GLU A 63 5.12 9.05 0.63
CA GLU A 63 6.42 9.57 0.20
C GLU A 63 6.86 10.67 1.14
N HIS A 64 8.07 10.56 1.65
CA HIS A 64 8.63 11.57 2.53
C HIS A 64 10.13 11.43 2.61
N LYS A 65 10.80 12.49 2.96
CA LYS A 65 12.25 12.47 3.13
C LYS A 65 12.66 11.69 4.37
N ILE A 66 11.75 11.53 5.32
CA ILE A 66 11.98 10.76 6.53
C ILE A 66 11.21 9.44 6.42
N LYS A 67 11.91 8.33 6.56
CA LYS A 67 11.32 7.01 6.37
C LYS A 67 10.10 6.77 7.24
N LYS A 68 10.20 7.11 8.52
CA LYS A 68 9.12 6.88 9.46
C LYS A 68 7.87 7.68 9.07
N LYS A 69 8.06 8.89 8.56
CA LYS A 69 6.94 9.71 8.12
C LYS A 69 6.33 9.19 6.83
N ALA A 70 7.15 8.60 5.96
CA ALA A 70 6.64 7.95 4.76
C ALA A 70 5.72 6.78 5.14
N GLU A 71 6.11 5.99 6.14
CA GLU A 71 5.29 4.89 6.63
C GLU A 71 3.97 5.40 7.21
N GLN A 72 4.03 6.49 7.99
CA GLN A 72 2.82 7.09 8.57
C GLN A 72 1.88 7.60 7.50
N LEU A 73 2.43 8.22 6.46
CA LEU A 73 1.61 8.71 5.35
C LEU A 73 0.93 7.58 4.61
N ALA A 74 1.63 6.47 4.41
CA ALA A 74 1.02 5.30 3.78
C ALA A 74 -0.17 4.81 4.59
N CYS A 75 -0.03 4.77 5.92
CA CYS A 75 -1.11 4.34 6.80
C CYS A 75 -2.29 5.32 6.78
N VAL A 76 -2.01 6.62 6.82
CA VAL A 76 -3.07 7.64 6.77
C VAL A 76 -3.84 7.52 5.45
N ASN A 77 -3.12 7.38 4.35
CA ASN A 77 -3.75 7.25 3.05
C ASN A 77 -4.59 5.97 2.97
N ALA A 78 -4.14 4.90 3.58
CA ALA A 78 -4.89 3.64 3.62
C ALA A 78 -6.20 3.81 4.39
N ILE A 79 -6.14 4.46 5.55
CA ILE A 79 -7.34 4.69 6.36
C ILE A 79 -8.36 5.50 5.58
N GLN A 80 -7.90 6.51 4.86
CA GLN A 80 -8.76 7.34 4.03
C GLN A 80 -9.47 6.51 2.97
N LEU A 81 -8.74 5.63 2.31
CA LEU A 81 -9.30 4.77 1.28
C LEU A 81 -10.32 3.79 1.85
N PHE A 82 -10.06 3.25 3.03
CA PHE A 82 -11.02 2.35 3.68
C PHE A 82 -12.30 3.09 4.06
N ASP A 83 -12.17 4.32 4.54
CA ASP A 83 -13.34 5.14 4.88
C ASP A 83 -14.17 5.45 3.63
N GLU A 84 -13.51 5.79 2.53
CA GLU A 84 -14.20 6.07 1.29
C GLU A 84 -14.95 4.84 0.78
N LEU A 85 -14.31 3.69 0.85
CA LEU A 85 -14.94 2.45 0.41
C LEU A 85 -16.14 2.11 1.28
N ASN A 86 -16.00 2.29 2.58
CA ASN A 86 -17.09 2.01 3.52
C ASN A 86 -18.26 2.96 3.32
N ASN A 87 -17.99 4.21 2.98
CA ASN A 87 -19.04 5.21 2.77
C ASN A 87 -19.74 5.07 1.43
N SER A 88 -19.17 4.34 0.49
CA SER A 88 -19.76 4.18 -0.83
C SER A 88 -20.77 3.04 -0.91
N ILE A 89 -20.99 2.35 0.19
CA ILE A 89 -21.99 1.28 0.28
C ILE A 89 -23.40 1.85 0.57
#